data_63d756a8bf626aee701be0621a88db8c
#
_entry.id   63d756a8bf626aee701be0621a88db8c
#
_cell.length_a   1.000
_cell.length_b   1.000
_cell.length_c   1.000
_cell.angle_alpha   90.00
_cell.angle_beta   90.00
_cell.angle_gamma   90.00
#
_symmetry.space_group_name_H-M   'P 1'
#
loop_
_entity.id
_entity.type
_entity.pdbx_description
1 polymer ?
#
loop_
_entity_poly.entity_id
_entity_poly.type
_entity_poly.pdbx_seq_one_letter_code
_entity_poly.pdbx_strand_id
1 'polypeptide(L)'
;MIVRSKRVVERGLHAPVVRACVEEFLLTQPRLERLKRYYDGAHAIGDRLREPGLPNARLAHDFPRYICTLSTGYLAGNPIEYSAPETQKAALDGVLENYRLCAVDSVDVELARQASLYGRGVELVFADAQARPRTAALDPRLAFVVYDDTVENRPLFGIRLRPRLRDDGAEDGWCVEVCTEGEIIHFRSSGPGDVGPIECRQWHFFGGVPMVEYWNGEDERGDFEGVLPLIRCV
;
A
#
# COMPACT_ATOMS: atom_id res chain seq x y z
N MET A 1 -0.84 4.44 11.60
CA MET A 1 -1.82 3.34 11.75
C MET A 1 -3.21 3.90 12.07
N ILE A 2 -4.28 3.44 11.41
CA ILE A 2 -5.67 3.88 11.66
C ILE A 2 -6.36 2.83 12.53
N VAL A 3 -6.97 3.27 13.65
CA VAL A 3 -7.57 2.38 14.65
C VAL A 3 -9.05 2.69 14.83
N ARG A 4 -9.88 1.65 14.92
CA ARG A 4 -11.32 1.76 15.19
C ARG A 4 -11.79 0.68 16.17
N SER A 5 -12.87 0.97 16.87
CA SER A 5 -13.47 -0.04 17.76
C SER A 5 -14.06 -1.20 16.94
N LYS A 6 -13.88 -2.43 17.42
CA LYS A 6 -14.48 -3.66 16.86
C LYS A 6 -15.97 -3.56 16.56
N ARG A 7 -16.70 -2.77 17.36
CA ARG A 7 -18.15 -2.53 17.21
C ARG A 7 -18.53 -1.93 15.85
N VAL A 8 -17.57 -1.33 15.14
CA VAL A 8 -17.78 -0.76 13.79
C VAL A 8 -18.15 -1.85 12.78
N VAL A 9 -17.46 -2.99 12.84
CA VAL A 9 -17.75 -4.15 11.97
C VAL A 9 -19.02 -4.87 12.41
N GLU A 10 -19.22 -5.06 13.72
CA GLU A 10 -20.41 -5.70 14.29
C GLU A 10 -21.72 -4.98 13.91
N ARG A 11 -21.71 -3.64 13.82
CA ARG A 11 -22.85 -2.83 13.41
C ARG A 11 -23.04 -2.74 11.89
N GLY A 12 -22.14 -3.33 11.12
CA GLY A 12 -22.09 -3.26 9.68
C GLY A 12 -21.39 -1.99 9.17
N LEU A 13 -20.50 -2.18 8.21
CA LEU A 13 -19.79 -1.07 7.59
C LEU A 13 -20.72 -0.27 6.68
N HIS A 14 -20.78 1.03 6.91
CA HIS A 14 -21.58 2.00 6.15
C HIS A 14 -20.76 3.23 5.76
N ALA A 15 -21.20 3.95 4.74
CA ALA A 15 -20.44 5.03 4.12
C ALA A 15 -19.83 6.07 5.10
N PRO A 16 -20.54 6.59 6.13
CA PRO A 16 -19.95 7.54 7.08
C PRO A 16 -18.72 7.03 7.82
N VAL A 17 -18.71 5.75 8.22
CA VAL A 17 -17.57 5.15 8.93
C VAL A 17 -16.38 4.99 7.99
N VAL A 18 -16.63 4.47 6.78
CA VAL A 18 -15.59 4.30 5.76
C VAL A 18 -15.03 5.66 5.37
N ARG A 19 -15.87 6.68 5.19
CA ARG A 19 -15.47 8.05 4.90
C ARG A 19 -14.54 8.61 5.96
N ALA A 20 -14.86 8.47 7.25
CA ALA A 20 -14.01 8.95 8.33
C ALA A 20 -12.62 8.29 8.33
N CYS A 21 -12.52 7.00 7.94
CA CYS A 21 -11.23 6.32 7.80
C CYS A 21 -10.46 6.84 6.58
N VAL A 22 -11.15 7.07 5.46
CA VAL A 22 -10.55 7.62 4.24
C VAL A 22 -10.05 9.04 4.46
N GLU A 23 -10.84 9.91 5.11
CA GLU A 23 -10.44 11.28 5.44
C GLU A 23 -9.18 11.30 6.31
N GLU A 24 -9.11 10.46 7.35
CA GLU A 24 -7.92 10.32 8.20
C GLU A 24 -6.71 9.85 7.39
N PHE A 25 -6.89 8.86 6.52
CA PHE A 25 -5.83 8.39 5.63
C PHE A 25 -5.33 9.48 4.68
N LEU A 26 -6.22 10.28 4.11
CA LEU A 26 -5.87 11.35 3.19
C LEU A 26 -5.00 12.44 3.83
N LEU A 27 -5.01 12.59 5.15
CA LEU A 27 -4.07 13.47 5.86
C LEU A 27 -2.60 13.02 5.69
N THR A 28 -2.36 11.76 5.38
CA THR A 28 -1.00 11.23 5.13
C THR A 28 -0.53 11.47 3.69
N GLN A 29 -1.43 11.77 2.77
CA GLN A 29 -1.14 11.91 1.32
C GLN A 29 -0.02 12.91 1.01
N PRO A 30 0.00 14.13 1.59
CA PRO A 30 1.07 15.10 1.29
C PRO A 30 2.47 14.57 1.62
N ARG A 31 2.59 13.74 2.68
CA ARG A 31 3.83 13.07 3.05
C ARG A 31 4.21 12.02 1.99
N LEU A 32 3.29 11.14 1.64
CA LEU A 32 3.53 10.03 0.71
C LEU A 32 3.87 10.56 -0.71
N GLU A 33 3.14 11.57 -1.17
CA GLU A 33 3.40 12.23 -2.45
C GLU A 33 4.77 12.93 -2.47
N ARG A 34 5.16 13.55 -1.37
CA ARG A 34 6.49 14.15 -1.24
C ARG A 34 7.59 13.09 -1.37
N LEU A 35 7.44 11.95 -0.67
CA LEU A 35 8.41 10.86 -0.74
C LEU A 35 8.53 10.32 -2.17
N LYS A 36 7.39 10.11 -2.84
CA LYS A 36 7.36 9.67 -4.25
C LYS A 36 8.05 10.65 -5.18
N ARG A 37 7.77 11.95 -5.06
CA ARG A 37 8.42 13.00 -5.85
C ARG A 37 9.95 12.97 -5.70
N TYR A 38 10.45 12.83 -4.47
CA TYR A 38 11.89 12.74 -4.22
C TYR A 38 12.50 11.46 -4.80
N TYR A 39 11.81 10.34 -4.67
CA TYR A 39 12.21 9.07 -5.28
C TYR A 39 12.26 9.15 -6.82
N ASP A 40 11.36 9.90 -7.44
CA ASP A 40 11.30 10.10 -8.89
C ASP A 40 12.29 11.18 -9.39
N GLY A 41 13.09 11.76 -8.51
CA GLY A 41 14.06 12.81 -8.86
C GLY A 41 13.46 14.22 -8.99
N ALA A 42 12.14 14.39 -8.74
CA ALA A 42 11.49 15.70 -8.77
C ALA A 42 11.69 16.46 -7.44
N HIS A 43 12.93 16.88 -7.21
CA HIS A 43 13.33 17.56 -5.98
C HIS A 43 12.89 19.02 -5.96
N ALA A 44 12.56 19.54 -4.77
CA ALA A 44 12.13 20.92 -4.58
C ALA A 44 13.19 21.97 -4.99
N ILE A 45 14.47 21.56 -5.12
CA ILE A 45 15.54 22.45 -5.62
C ILE A 45 15.30 22.87 -7.08
N GLY A 46 14.60 22.03 -7.86
CA GLY A 46 14.19 22.36 -9.23
C GLY A 46 13.30 23.59 -9.31
N ASP A 47 12.48 23.81 -8.29
CA ASP A 47 11.50 24.90 -8.21
C ASP A 47 12.12 26.21 -7.65
N ARG A 48 13.42 26.20 -7.26
CA ARG A 48 14.10 27.33 -6.64
C ARG A 48 14.29 28.47 -7.64
N LEU A 49 13.64 29.58 -7.38
CA LEU A 49 13.86 30.83 -8.10
C LEU A 49 14.94 31.66 -7.39
N ARG A 50 15.89 32.23 -8.13
CA ARG A 50 16.86 33.23 -7.67
C ARG A 50 16.79 34.46 -8.56
N GLU A 51 17.27 35.58 -8.03
CA GLU A 51 17.40 36.82 -8.78
C GLU A 51 18.30 36.63 -10.00
N PRO A 52 18.01 37.30 -11.14
CA PRO A 52 18.85 37.27 -12.32
C PRO A 52 20.28 37.70 -12.00
N GLY A 53 21.26 36.94 -12.48
CA GLY A 53 22.69 37.22 -12.29
C GLY A 53 23.33 36.50 -11.10
N LEU A 54 22.60 35.84 -10.24
CA LEU A 54 23.17 34.99 -9.18
C LEU A 54 23.32 33.53 -9.64
N PRO A 55 24.41 32.84 -9.22
CA PRO A 55 24.57 31.42 -9.51
C PRO A 55 23.35 30.62 -9.00
N ASN A 56 22.74 29.85 -9.87
CA ASN A 56 21.55 29.01 -9.52
C ASN A 56 21.82 27.57 -9.93
N ALA A 57 22.71 26.89 -9.18
CA ALA A 57 22.93 25.47 -9.35
C ALA A 57 21.68 24.70 -8.83
N ARG A 58 21.07 23.91 -9.71
CA ARG A 58 19.90 23.08 -9.41
C ARG A 58 20.28 21.60 -9.62
N LEU A 59 21.20 21.13 -8.80
CA LEU A 59 21.65 19.74 -8.87
C LEU A 59 20.69 18.88 -8.05
N ALA A 60 20.06 17.92 -8.70
CA ALA A 60 19.28 16.88 -8.05
C ALA A 60 20.10 15.58 -8.09
N HIS A 61 20.34 14.99 -6.92
CA HIS A 61 21.00 13.69 -6.82
C HIS A 61 19.97 12.61 -6.55
N ASP A 62 20.10 11.46 -7.19
CA ASP A 62 19.15 10.34 -7.09
C ASP A 62 19.38 9.48 -5.83
N PHE A 63 19.82 10.12 -4.71
CA PHE A 63 20.03 9.44 -3.44
C PHE A 63 18.78 8.74 -2.88
N PRO A 64 17.57 9.31 -2.94
CA PRO A 64 16.38 8.60 -2.48
C PRO A 64 16.19 7.26 -3.17
N ARG A 65 16.31 7.24 -4.49
CA ARG A 65 16.21 5.99 -5.28
C ARG A 65 17.36 5.05 -4.97
N TYR A 66 18.59 5.57 -4.87
CA TYR A 66 19.75 4.75 -4.52
C TYR A 66 19.59 4.06 -3.17
N ILE A 67 19.17 4.78 -2.13
CA ILE A 67 18.92 4.22 -0.80
C ILE A 67 17.87 3.12 -0.86
N CYS A 68 16.69 3.39 -1.46
CA CYS A 68 15.65 2.39 -1.62
C CYS A 68 16.11 1.16 -2.40
N THR A 69 16.88 1.34 -3.47
CA THR A 69 17.41 0.23 -4.28
C THR A 69 18.37 -0.62 -3.46
N LEU A 70 19.24 0.01 -2.67
CA LEU A 70 20.19 -0.68 -1.82
C LEU A 70 19.48 -1.50 -0.72
N SER A 71 18.56 -0.85 0.01
CA SER A 71 17.78 -1.51 1.06
C SER A 71 16.95 -2.67 0.51
N THR A 72 16.24 -2.45 -0.60
CA THR A 72 15.45 -3.49 -1.27
C THR A 72 16.33 -4.65 -1.74
N GLY A 73 17.48 -4.37 -2.37
CA GLY A 73 18.41 -5.39 -2.83
C GLY A 73 19.03 -6.19 -1.67
N TYR A 74 19.26 -5.56 -0.52
CA TYR A 74 19.77 -6.25 0.66
C TYR A 74 18.71 -7.15 1.30
N LEU A 75 17.45 -6.70 1.39
CA LEU A 75 16.36 -7.43 2.05
C LEU A 75 15.76 -8.53 1.16
N ALA A 76 15.46 -8.21 -0.09
CA ALA A 76 14.70 -9.04 -1.01
C ALA A 76 15.45 -9.33 -2.33
N GLY A 77 16.78 -9.17 -2.35
CA GLY A 77 17.61 -9.47 -3.53
C GLY A 77 17.76 -10.96 -3.80
N ASN A 78 17.51 -11.80 -2.79
CA ASN A 78 17.38 -13.25 -2.95
C ASN A 78 15.95 -13.66 -2.56
N PRO A 79 15.35 -14.62 -3.27
CA PRO A 79 14.05 -15.18 -2.90
C PRO A 79 14.04 -15.75 -1.49
N ILE A 80 12.90 -15.71 -0.82
CA ILE A 80 12.72 -16.34 0.49
C ILE A 80 12.73 -17.86 0.33
N GLU A 81 13.55 -18.54 1.10
CA GLU A 81 13.60 -20.01 1.13
C GLU A 81 12.66 -20.56 2.21
N TYR A 82 11.80 -21.49 1.80
CA TYR A 82 10.84 -22.14 2.69
C TYR A 82 11.22 -23.61 2.89
N SER A 83 11.16 -24.08 4.12
CA SER A 83 11.41 -25.47 4.47
C SER A 83 10.33 -26.04 5.39
N ALA A 84 10.07 -27.32 5.28
CA ALA A 84 9.12 -28.04 6.16
C ALA A 84 9.67 -29.42 6.52
N PRO A 85 9.21 -30.02 7.65
CA PRO A 85 9.47 -31.41 7.97
C PRO A 85 8.99 -32.33 6.85
N GLU A 86 9.62 -33.50 6.69
CA GLU A 86 9.32 -34.47 5.60
C GLU A 86 7.83 -34.82 5.54
N THR A 87 7.14 -34.90 6.70
CA THR A 87 5.70 -35.20 6.79
C THR A 87 4.81 -34.09 6.19
N GLN A 88 5.31 -32.87 6.01
CA GLN A 88 4.58 -31.71 5.49
C GLN A 88 5.10 -31.23 4.13
N LYS A 89 6.10 -31.92 3.58
CA LYS A 89 6.74 -31.51 2.34
C LYS A 89 5.79 -31.41 1.15
N ALA A 90 4.89 -32.38 0.99
CA ALA A 90 3.89 -32.33 -0.07
C ALA A 90 2.93 -31.14 0.03
N ALA A 91 2.60 -30.72 1.25
CA ALA A 91 1.79 -29.52 1.47
C ALA A 91 2.58 -28.24 1.10
N LEU A 92 3.87 -28.19 1.49
CA LEU A 92 4.75 -27.08 1.11
C LEU A 92 4.93 -26.99 -0.40
N ASP A 93 5.11 -28.11 -1.09
CA ASP A 93 5.26 -28.12 -2.55
C ASP A 93 4.02 -27.49 -3.25
N GLY A 94 2.81 -27.77 -2.75
CA GLY A 94 1.57 -27.14 -3.24
C GLY A 94 1.54 -25.62 -3.01
N VAL A 95 2.04 -25.16 -1.88
CA VAL A 95 2.14 -23.72 -1.58
C VAL A 95 3.18 -23.05 -2.50
N LEU A 96 4.35 -23.67 -2.66
CA LEU A 96 5.42 -23.16 -3.51
C LEU A 96 5.02 -23.10 -4.99
N GLU A 97 4.23 -24.07 -5.47
CA GLU A 97 3.69 -24.01 -6.81
C GLU A 97 2.74 -22.81 -7.00
N ASN A 98 1.87 -22.55 -6.02
CA ASN A 98 1.03 -21.36 -6.05
C ASN A 98 1.86 -20.07 -5.98
N TYR A 99 2.94 -20.02 -5.20
CA TYR A 99 3.86 -18.87 -5.11
C TYR A 99 4.52 -18.58 -6.46
N ARG A 100 4.95 -19.61 -7.20
CA ARG A 100 5.47 -19.45 -8.57
C ARG A 100 4.42 -18.87 -9.51
N LEU A 101 3.19 -19.38 -9.46
CA LEU A 101 2.08 -18.87 -10.28
C LEU A 101 1.71 -17.41 -9.98
N CYS A 102 1.93 -16.96 -8.74
CA CYS A 102 1.71 -15.59 -8.29
C CYS A 102 2.92 -14.67 -8.52
N ALA A 103 4.08 -15.22 -8.90
CA ALA A 103 5.36 -14.50 -8.93
C ALA A 103 5.65 -13.79 -7.59
N VAL A 104 5.46 -14.50 -6.47
CA VAL A 104 5.56 -13.95 -5.10
C VAL A 104 6.90 -13.25 -4.88
N ASP A 105 8.01 -13.80 -5.37
CA ASP A 105 9.32 -13.16 -5.27
C ASP A 105 9.33 -11.71 -5.81
N SER A 106 8.59 -11.45 -6.91
CA SER A 106 8.47 -10.10 -7.46
C SER A 106 7.58 -9.20 -6.60
N VAL A 107 6.56 -9.78 -5.98
CA VAL A 107 5.68 -9.06 -5.04
C VAL A 107 6.47 -8.70 -3.79
N ASP A 108 7.28 -9.59 -3.25
CA ASP A 108 8.14 -9.36 -2.07
C ASP A 108 9.14 -8.22 -2.32
N VAL A 109 9.79 -8.21 -3.48
CA VAL A 109 10.69 -7.11 -3.90
C VAL A 109 9.93 -5.78 -3.96
N GLU A 110 8.72 -5.78 -4.51
CA GLU A 110 7.90 -4.57 -4.60
C GLU A 110 7.44 -4.09 -3.22
N LEU A 111 7.03 -5.00 -2.32
CA LEU A 111 6.65 -4.69 -0.94
C LEU A 111 7.85 -4.13 -0.14
N ALA A 112 9.02 -4.74 -0.27
CA ALA A 112 10.26 -4.23 0.34
C ALA A 112 10.61 -2.82 -0.17
N ARG A 113 10.47 -2.59 -1.48
CA ARG A 113 10.68 -1.28 -2.10
C ARG A 113 9.68 -0.24 -1.58
N GLN A 114 8.41 -0.61 -1.45
CA GLN A 114 7.38 0.27 -0.89
C GLN A 114 7.64 0.59 0.58
N ALA A 115 8.02 -0.41 1.38
CA ALA A 115 8.39 -0.22 2.78
C ALA A 115 9.57 0.75 2.91
N SER A 116 10.63 0.58 2.14
CA SER A 116 11.77 1.48 2.09
C SER A 116 11.39 2.91 1.65
N LEU A 117 10.50 3.04 0.66
CA LEU A 117 10.08 4.33 0.10
C LEU A 117 9.10 5.09 0.99
N TYR A 118 8.03 4.43 1.44
CA TYR A 118 6.90 5.06 2.12
C TYR A 118 6.85 4.81 3.63
N GLY A 119 7.68 3.88 4.12
CA GLY A 119 7.62 3.36 5.48
C GLY A 119 6.69 2.16 5.63
N ARG A 120 5.96 1.78 4.56
CA ARG A 120 5.08 0.62 4.54
C ARG A 120 4.86 0.09 3.13
N GLY A 121 4.68 -1.23 3.00
CA GLY A 121 4.14 -1.91 1.82
C GLY A 121 2.72 -2.40 2.10
N VAL A 122 1.90 -2.53 1.07
CA VAL A 122 0.53 -3.05 1.20
C VAL A 122 0.32 -4.18 0.21
N GLU A 123 -0.09 -5.33 0.71
CA GLU A 123 -0.40 -6.51 -0.08
C GLU A 123 -1.89 -6.82 -0.07
N LEU A 124 -2.43 -7.25 -1.20
CA LEU A 124 -3.78 -7.78 -1.34
C LEU A 124 -3.72 -9.23 -1.80
N VAL A 125 -4.39 -10.11 -1.05
CA VAL A 125 -4.67 -11.50 -1.47
C VAL A 125 -6.06 -11.54 -2.10
N PHE A 126 -6.18 -12.13 -3.29
CA PHE A 126 -7.44 -12.24 -4.01
C PHE A 126 -7.55 -13.58 -4.74
N ALA A 127 -8.73 -13.94 -5.21
CA ALA A 127 -8.94 -15.11 -6.06
C ALA A 127 -9.04 -14.68 -7.52
N ASP A 128 -8.36 -15.42 -8.41
CA ASP A 128 -8.54 -15.23 -9.87
C ASP A 128 -9.86 -15.86 -10.37
N ALA A 129 -10.15 -15.72 -11.65
CA ALA A 129 -11.36 -16.26 -12.28
C ALA A 129 -11.48 -17.80 -12.17
N GLN A 130 -10.39 -18.50 -11.86
CA GLN A 130 -10.35 -19.95 -11.63
C GLN A 130 -10.34 -20.29 -10.12
N ALA A 131 -10.69 -19.33 -9.26
CA ALA A 131 -10.69 -19.45 -7.80
C ALA A 131 -9.32 -19.84 -7.21
N ARG A 132 -8.21 -19.50 -7.88
CA ARG A 132 -6.86 -19.73 -7.35
C ARG A 132 -6.43 -18.50 -6.55
N PRO A 133 -5.79 -18.69 -5.38
CA PRO A 133 -5.26 -17.56 -4.62
C PRO A 133 -4.16 -16.85 -5.40
N ARG A 134 -4.20 -15.53 -5.37
CA ARG A 134 -3.25 -14.63 -6.00
C ARG A 134 -2.89 -13.54 -5.02
N THR A 135 -1.72 -12.93 -5.23
CA THR A 135 -1.27 -11.80 -4.43
C THR A 135 -0.77 -10.66 -5.31
N ALA A 136 -0.91 -9.43 -4.82
CA ALA A 136 -0.42 -8.24 -5.50
C ALA A 136 -0.04 -7.15 -4.50
N ALA A 137 1.08 -6.48 -4.73
CA ALA A 137 1.42 -5.26 -4.04
C ALA A 137 0.51 -4.11 -4.52
N LEU A 138 -0.12 -3.42 -3.58
CA LEU A 138 -0.94 -2.23 -3.84
C LEU A 138 -0.12 -0.96 -3.59
N ASP A 139 -0.48 0.14 -4.25
CA ASP A 139 0.13 1.44 -3.97
C ASP A 139 -0.25 1.92 -2.55
N PRO A 140 0.73 2.10 -1.63
CA PRO A 140 0.45 2.55 -0.26
C PRO A 140 -0.17 3.95 -0.17
N ARG A 141 -0.21 4.70 -1.28
CA ARG A 141 -0.91 5.98 -1.38
C ARG A 141 -2.42 5.80 -1.60
N LEU A 142 -2.85 4.60 -1.99
CA LEU A 142 -4.23 4.30 -2.35
C LEU A 142 -4.82 3.13 -1.55
N ALA A 143 -4.05 2.52 -0.66
CA ALA A 143 -4.48 1.38 0.14
C ALA A 143 -3.95 1.45 1.58
N PHE A 144 -4.76 1.00 2.52
CA PHE A 144 -4.41 0.94 3.94
C PHE A 144 -5.32 -0.04 4.69
N VAL A 145 -4.86 -0.46 5.87
CA VAL A 145 -5.61 -1.33 6.77
C VAL A 145 -6.08 -0.56 8.00
N VAL A 146 -7.27 -0.85 8.45
CA VAL A 146 -7.85 -0.35 9.71
C VAL A 146 -7.78 -1.46 10.75
N TYR A 147 -7.25 -1.13 11.91
CA TYR A 147 -7.01 -2.06 13.01
C TYR A 147 -8.00 -1.87 14.14
N ASP A 148 -8.15 -2.89 14.98
CA ASP A 148 -8.96 -2.79 16.19
C ASP A 148 -8.23 -2.01 17.30
N ASP A 149 -8.99 -1.62 18.33
CA ASP A 149 -8.51 -0.89 19.51
C ASP A 149 -8.03 -1.82 20.63
N THR A 150 -7.77 -3.11 20.33
CA THR A 150 -7.22 -4.06 21.30
C THR A 150 -5.69 -4.02 21.32
N VAL A 151 -5.08 -4.61 22.35
CA VAL A 151 -3.62 -4.72 22.48
C VAL A 151 -2.99 -5.49 21.29
N GLU A 152 -3.75 -6.38 20.66
CA GLU A 152 -3.27 -7.19 19.54
C GLU A 152 -3.28 -6.43 18.22
N ASN A 153 -4.00 -5.30 18.11
CA ASN A 153 -4.15 -4.50 16.89
C ASN A 153 -4.49 -5.37 15.67
N ARG A 154 -5.57 -6.16 15.77
CA ARG A 154 -5.98 -7.05 14.67
C ARG A 154 -6.57 -6.26 13.51
N PRO A 155 -6.30 -6.66 12.25
CA PRO A 155 -6.96 -6.06 11.09
C PRO A 155 -8.48 -6.21 11.19
N LEU A 156 -9.22 -5.11 11.07
CA LEU A 156 -10.69 -5.11 11.00
C LEU A 156 -11.17 -5.15 9.55
N PHE A 157 -10.55 -4.36 8.70
CA PHE A 157 -10.80 -4.31 7.26
C PHE A 157 -9.70 -3.54 6.55
N GLY A 158 -9.48 -3.85 5.28
CA GLY A 158 -8.62 -3.10 4.39
C GLY A 158 -9.43 -2.16 3.50
N ILE A 159 -8.88 -1.01 3.13
CA ILE A 159 -9.50 -0.07 2.20
C ILE A 159 -8.55 0.17 1.02
N ARG A 160 -9.11 0.09 -0.19
CA ARG A 160 -8.43 0.44 -1.43
C ARG A 160 -9.23 1.51 -2.19
N LEU A 161 -8.56 2.58 -2.55
CA LEU A 161 -9.09 3.64 -3.39
C LEU A 161 -8.62 3.40 -4.82
N ARG A 162 -9.51 3.36 -5.79
CA ARG A 162 -9.11 3.27 -7.20
C ARG A 162 -9.98 4.12 -8.10
N PRO A 163 -9.38 4.76 -9.13
CA PRO A 163 -10.16 5.42 -10.16
C PRO A 163 -10.97 4.39 -10.95
N ARG A 164 -12.15 4.75 -11.37
CA ARG A 164 -12.95 4.02 -12.36
C ARG A 164 -12.61 4.56 -13.73
N LEU A 165 -12.40 3.65 -14.67
CA LEU A 165 -12.15 4.02 -16.05
C LEU A 165 -13.35 3.61 -16.90
N ARG A 166 -13.72 4.45 -17.87
CA ARG A 166 -14.61 4.11 -18.95
C ARG A 166 -13.88 3.27 -20.02
N ASP A 167 -14.62 2.74 -20.97
CA ASP A 167 -14.06 1.94 -22.08
C ASP A 167 -13.06 2.75 -22.95
N ASP A 168 -13.17 4.06 -22.95
CA ASP A 168 -12.25 4.99 -23.64
C ASP A 168 -10.99 5.33 -22.80
N GLY A 169 -10.88 4.77 -21.58
CA GLY A 169 -9.80 5.04 -20.65
C GLY A 169 -9.95 6.34 -19.83
N ALA A 170 -11.00 7.12 -20.05
CA ALA A 170 -11.27 8.33 -19.26
C ALA A 170 -11.75 7.95 -17.85
N GLU A 171 -11.37 8.75 -16.86
CA GLU A 171 -11.86 8.57 -15.49
C GLU A 171 -13.37 8.82 -15.39
N ASP A 172 -14.07 7.93 -14.68
CA ASP A 172 -15.52 8.00 -14.40
C ASP A 172 -15.79 7.88 -12.89
N GLY A 173 -15.13 8.74 -12.13
CA GLY A 173 -15.20 8.74 -10.68
C GLY A 173 -14.27 7.72 -10.04
N TRP A 174 -14.60 7.32 -8.82
CA TRP A 174 -13.77 6.46 -7.98
C TRP A 174 -14.57 5.29 -7.41
N CYS A 175 -13.90 4.24 -7.03
CA CYS A 175 -14.42 3.14 -6.25
C CYS A 175 -13.63 3.04 -4.95
N VAL A 176 -14.33 2.94 -3.84
CA VAL A 176 -13.76 2.61 -2.54
C VAL A 176 -14.11 1.16 -2.25
N GLU A 177 -13.09 0.31 -2.28
CA GLU A 177 -13.21 -1.13 -1.99
C GLU A 177 -12.85 -1.36 -0.53
N VAL A 178 -13.74 -2.00 0.23
CA VAL A 178 -13.52 -2.34 1.64
C VAL A 178 -13.50 -3.85 1.77
N CYS A 179 -12.34 -4.40 2.09
CA CYS A 179 -12.10 -5.82 2.27
C CYS A 179 -12.25 -6.18 3.75
N THR A 180 -13.31 -6.88 4.11
CA THR A 180 -13.55 -7.40 5.48
C THR A 180 -13.04 -8.84 5.61
N GLU A 181 -13.33 -9.51 6.70
CA GLU A 181 -13.03 -10.94 6.91
C GLU A 181 -13.75 -11.86 5.93
N GLY A 182 -14.95 -11.49 5.45
CA GLY A 182 -15.79 -12.38 4.64
C GLY A 182 -16.23 -11.79 3.30
N GLU A 183 -16.19 -10.49 3.11
CA GLU A 183 -16.70 -9.84 1.91
C GLU A 183 -15.87 -8.62 1.47
N ILE A 184 -15.96 -8.29 0.19
CA ILE A 184 -15.48 -7.03 -0.38
C ILE A 184 -16.72 -6.18 -0.67
N ILE A 185 -16.75 -4.98 -0.09
CA ILE A 185 -17.85 -4.02 -0.27
C ILE A 185 -17.33 -2.91 -1.18
N HIS A 186 -18.03 -2.67 -2.27
CA HIS A 186 -17.71 -1.60 -3.22
C HIS A 186 -18.62 -0.41 -2.99
N PHE A 187 -18.02 0.74 -2.72
CA PHE A 187 -18.72 2.02 -2.59
C PHE A 187 -18.45 2.86 -3.84
N ARG A 188 -19.51 3.44 -4.39
CA ARG A 188 -19.36 4.46 -5.43
C ARG A 188 -18.82 5.74 -4.83
N SER A 189 -17.95 6.43 -5.56
CA SER A 189 -17.34 7.66 -5.11
C SER A 189 -17.12 8.61 -6.28
N SER A 190 -17.23 9.92 -6.04
CA SER A 190 -16.92 10.97 -7.02
C SER A 190 -15.44 11.37 -6.99
N GLY A 191 -14.73 11.06 -5.91
CA GLY A 191 -13.31 11.37 -5.72
C GLY A 191 -12.73 10.57 -4.55
N PRO A 192 -11.41 10.59 -4.35
CA PRO A 192 -10.75 9.74 -3.34
C PRO A 192 -11.21 10.01 -1.89
N GLY A 193 -11.73 11.23 -1.60
CA GLY A 193 -12.24 11.62 -0.28
C GLY A 193 -13.75 11.44 -0.09
N ASP A 194 -14.48 11.12 -1.14
CA ASP A 194 -15.92 10.89 -1.06
C ASP A 194 -16.23 9.40 -0.95
N VAL A 195 -17.24 9.05 -0.14
CA VAL A 195 -17.74 7.68 -0.03
C VAL A 195 -19.26 7.73 -0.13
N GLY A 196 -19.76 7.31 -1.29
CA GLY A 196 -21.18 7.27 -1.61
C GLY A 196 -21.86 5.97 -1.18
N PRO A 197 -22.96 5.60 -1.85
CA PRO A 197 -23.69 4.38 -1.52
C PRO A 197 -22.92 3.12 -1.90
N ILE A 198 -23.28 2.00 -1.27
CA ILE A 198 -22.81 0.67 -1.63
C ILE A 198 -23.34 0.35 -3.03
N GLU A 199 -22.43 -0.02 -3.93
CA GLU A 199 -22.76 -0.43 -5.30
C GLU A 199 -22.96 -1.95 -5.38
N CYS A 200 -22.04 -2.71 -4.77
CA CYS A 200 -22.16 -4.17 -4.69
C CYS A 200 -21.37 -4.75 -3.50
N ARG A 201 -21.63 -6.02 -3.21
CA ARG A 201 -20.91 -6.84 -2.24
C ARG A 201 -20.52 -8.15 -2.89
N GLN A 202 -19.29 -8.61 -2.63
CA GLN A 202 -18.75 -9.85 -3.16
C GLN A 202 -18.17 -10.67 -2.00
N TRP A 203 -18.64 -11.90 -1.84
CA TRP A 203 -18.13 -12.80 -0.82
C TRP A 203 -16.77 -13.36 -1.23
N HIS A 204 -15.87 -13.51 -0.25
CA HIS A 204 -14.63 -14.26 -0.38
C HIS A 204 -14.49 -15.23 0.82
N PHE A 205 -13.65 -16.26 0.67
CA PHE A 205 -13.57 -17.36 1.63
C PHE A 205 -12.17 -17.48 2.25
N PHE A 206 -11.43 -16.36 2.39
CA PHE A 206 -10.07 -16.39 2.94
C PHE A 206 -10.03 -16.58 4.46
N GLY A 207 -11.14 -16.37 5.19
CA GLY A 207 -11.21 -16.52 6.65
C GLY A 207 -10.43 -15.45 7.43
N GLY A 208 -10.15 -14.33 6.79
CA GLY A 208 -9.47 -13.17 7.38
C GLY A 208 -9.49 -11.98 6.42
N VAL A 209 -9.10 -10.81 6.91
CA VAL A 209 -8.96 -9.61 6.06
C VAL A 209 -7.87 -9.86 5.02
N PRO A 210 -8.18 -9.85 3.71
CA PRO A 210 -7.23 -10.23 2.66
C PRO A 210 -6.28 -9.09 2.28
N MET A 211 -6.02 -8.18 3.19
CA MET A 211 -5.07 -7.07 3.01
C MET A 211 -4.12 -7.01 4.18
N VAL A 212 -2.81 -6.92 3.89
CA VAL A 212 -1.74 -6.93 4.88
C VAL A 212 -0.85 -5.70 4.68
N GLU A 213 -0.47 -5.04 5.77
CA GLU A 213 0.55 -3.99 5.77
C GLU A 213 1.87 -4.51 6.33
N TYR A 214 2.96 -4.19 5.65
CA TYR A 214 4.33 -4.48 6.05
C TYR A 214 5.04 -3.17 6.40
N TRP A 215 5.40 -3.01 7.65
CA TRP A 215 6.01 -1.79 8.17
C TRP A 215 7.54 -1.86 8.07
N ASN A 216 8.17 -0.77 7.66
CA ASN A 216 9.63 -0.65 7.57
C ASN A 216 10.28 -0.56 8.96
N GLY A 217 9.56 -0.05 9.94
CA GLY A 217 9.98 0.11 11.32
C GLY A 217 8.84 0.62 12.19
N GLU A 218 9.05 0.70 13.50
CA GLU A 218 8.05 1.18 14.46
C GLU A 218 7.62 2.63 14.24
N ASP A 219 8.49 3.44 13.65
CA ASP A 219 8.24 4.86 13.36
C ASP A 219 7.52 5.10 12.02
N GLU A 220 7.18 4.05 11.30
CA GLU A 220 6.47 4.09 10.01
C GLU A 220 7.16 4.99 8.95
N ARG A 221 8.50 5.09 8.99
CA ARG A 221 9.28 5.96 8.09
C ARG A 221 9.96 5.19 6.97
N GLY A 222 10.05 5.84 5.80
CA GLY A 222 10.91 5.38 4.71
C GLY A 222 12.38 5.63 5.01
N ASP A 223 13.27 4.82 4.41
CA ASP A 223 14.71 4.80 4.72
C ASP A 223 15.41 6.13 4.46
N PHE A 224 14.97 6.90 3.48
CA PHE A 224 15.58 8.20 3.16
C PHE A 224 14.84 9.40 3.76
N GLU A 225 13.71 9.19 4.43
CA GLU A 225 12.86 10.29 4.92
C GLU A 225 13.59 11.18 5.92
N GLY A 226 14.40 10.58 6.80
CA GLY A 226 15.18 11.31 7.79
C GLY A 226 16.27 12.19 7.21
N VAL A 227 16.73 11.90 5.99
CA VAL A 227 17.81 12.65 5.32
C VAL A 227 17.30 13.65 4.27
N LEU A 228 15.98 13.78 4.09
CA LEU A 228 15.39 14.77 3.17
C LEU A 228 15.88 16.21 3.38
N PRO A 229 16.10 16.71 4.61
CA PRO A 229 16.64 18.04 4.82
C PRO A 229 18.06 18.21 4.24
N LEU A 230 18.89 17.17 4.31
CA LEU A 230 20.25 17.17 3.74
C LEU A 230 20.23 17.19 2.22
N ILE A 231 19.31 16.44 1.60
CA ILE A 231 19.13 16.42 0.15
C ILE A 231 18.70 17.77 -0.42
N ARG A 232 18.07 18.63 0.40
CA ARG A 232 17.67 19.99 0.03
C ARG A 232 18.81 21.02 0.08
N CYS A 233 19.89 20.73 0.78
CA CYS A 233 20.97 21.66 1.05
C CYS A 233 22.11 21.63 0.02
N VAL A 234 22.09 20.71 -0.93
CA VAL A 234 23.16 20.52 -1.93
C VAL A 234 22.90 21.29 -3.23
#